data_ba1e43b449c2ffeb4a394b036f77f592
#
_entry.id   ba1e43b449c2ffeb4a394b036f77f592
#
_cell.length_a   1.000
_cell.length_b   1.000
_cell.length_c   1.000
_cell.angle_alpha   90.00
_cell.angle_beta   90.00
_cell.angle_gamma   90.00
#
_symmetry.space_group_name_H-M   'P 1'
#
loop_
_entity.id
_entity.type
_entity.pdbx_description
1 polymer ?
#
loop_
_entity_poly.entity_id
_entity_poly.type
_entity_poly.pdbx_seq_one_letter_code
_entity_poly.pdbx_strand_id
1 'polypeptide(L)'
;YTFKELENAETHDELWNAAQRQLTRVGLIHNYLRMLWGKRILEWAPSPEIAADWMIQINDRWALDGRDPNSYTGIFWVLGRHDRAWGPERPIFGKVRYMSSKNTARKLNVRTYLERWAKESLLWDNLEVKQCNINV
;
A
#
# COMPACT_ATOMS: atom_id res chain seq x y z
N TYR A 1 3.71 0.12 14.24
CA TYR A 1 4.84 0.25 13.30
C TYR A 1 5.33 1.68 13.21
N THR A 2 6.60 1.85 12.89
CA THR A 2 7.19 3.14 12.55
C THR A 2 6.98 3.43 11.07
N PHE A 3 7.09 4.70 10.68
CA PHE A 3 7.04 5.11 9.27
C PHE A 3 8.07 4.36 8.41
N LYS A 4 9.29 4.17 8.94
CA LYS A 4 10.37 3.49 8.23
C LYS A 4 10.10 2.00 7.98
N GLU A 5 9.53 1.31 8.95
CA GLU A 5 9.11 -0.09 8.79
C GLU A 5 8.02 -0.24 7.72
N LEU A 6 7.07 0.70 7.68
CA LEU A 6 6.06 0.74 6.61
C LEU A 6 6.72 1.03 5.25
N GLU A 7 7.55 2.04 5.15
CA GLU A 7 8.24 2.40 3.90
C GLU A 7 9.07 1.23 3.36
N ASN A 8 9.75 0.48 4.23
CA ASN A 8 10.58 -0.67 3.87
C ASN A 8 9.79 -1.98 3.66
N ALA A 9 8.47 -1.98 3.80
CA ALA A 9 7.65 -3.19 3.72
C ALA A 9 8.06 -4.28 4.76
N GLU A 10 8.28 -3.87 6.00
CA GLU A 10 8.72 -4.71 7.12
C GLU A 10 7.61 -4.95 8.14
N THR A 11 6.40 -5.25 7.67
CA THR A 11 5.26 -5.57 8.53
C THR A 11 5.03 -7.08 8.62
N HIS A 12 4.11 -7.50 9.50
CA HIS A 12 3.69 -8.91 9.58
C HIS A 12 2.74 -9.33 8.44
N ASP A 13 2.27 -8.39 7.63
CA ASP A 13 1.27 -8.63 6.59
C ASP A 13 1.93 -8.73 5.21
N GLU A 14 2.17 -9.96 4.75
CA GLU A 14 2.87 -10.21 3.48
C GLU A 14 2.14 -9.66 2.25
N LEU A 15 0.80 -9.63 2.23
CA LEU A 15 0.08 -9.03 1.11
C LEU A 15 0.27 -7.52 1.07
N TRP A 16 0.26 -6.88 2.22
CA TRP A 16 0.56 -5.47 2.35
C TRP A 16 2.02 -5.16 1.97
N ASN A 17 2.95 -5.95 2.47
CA ASN A 17 4.37 -5.81 2.14
C ASN A 17 4.62 -5.97 0.63
N ALA A 18 3.96 -6.92 -0.02
CA ALA A 18 4.04 -7.10 -1.47
C ALA A 18 3.51 -5.86 -2.23
N ALA A 19 2.40 -5.26 -1.77
CA ALA A 19 1.86 -4.03 -2.35
C ALA A 19 2.81 -2.84 -2.16
N GLN A 20 3.41 -2.70 -0.98
CA GLN A 20 4.40 -1.65 -0.70
C GLN A 20 5.67 -1.84 -1.56
N ARG A 21 6.17 -3.06 -1.71
CA ARG A 21 7.30 -3.36 -2.60
C ARG A 21 6.98 -3.07 -4.07
N GLN A 22 5.76 -3.38 -4.52
CA GLN A 22 5.32 -3.00 -5.86
C GLN A 22 5.36 -1.48 -6.03
N LEU A 23 4.83 -0.73 -5.07
CA LEU A 23 4.83 0.72 -5.10
C LEU A 23 6.25 1.29 -5.20
N THR A 24 7.16 0.85 -4.34
CA THR A 24 8.54 1.37 -4.30
C THR A 24 9.38 0.98 -5.50
N ARG A 25 9.11 -0.18 -6.13
CA ARG A 25 9.89 -0.68 -7.28
C ARG A 25 9.39 -0.18 -8.63
N VAL A 26 8.07 -0.02 -8.80
CA VAL A 26 7.49 0.35 -10.11
C VAL A 26 6.56 1.56 -10.06
N GLY A 27 6.33 2.15 -8.90
CA GLY A 27 5.49 3.35 -8.75
C GLY A 27 3.99 3.11 -8.90
N LEU A 28 3.53 1.87 -8.93
CA LEU A 28 2.13 1.51 -9.15
C LEU A 28 1.67 0.46 -8.14
N ILE A 29 0.40 0.54 -7.77
CA ILE A 29 -0.32 -0.53 -7.05
C ILE A 29 -1.67 -0.73 -7.72
N HIS A 30 -2.13 -1.98 -7.85
CA HIS A 30 -3.49 -2.26 -8.27
C HIS A 30 -4.50 -1.55 -7.35
N ASN A 31 -5.49 -0.88 -7.93
CA ASN A 31 -6.39 0.02 -7.20
C ASN A 31 -7.04 -0.62 -5.96
N TYR A 32 -7.49 -1.88 -6.05
CA TYR A 32 -8.08 -2.59 -4.91
C TYR A 32 -7.06 -2.83 -3.78
N LEU A 33 -5.81 -3.14 -4.13
CA LEU A 33 -4.73 -3.28 -3.15
C LEU A 33 -4.28 -1.94 -2.58
N ARG A 34 -4.40 -0.85 -3.35
CA ARG A 34 -4.13 0.51 -2.85
C ARG A 34 -5.11 0.90 -1.74
N MET A 35 -6.38 0.51 -1.87
CA MET A 35 -7.35 0.71 -0.79
C MET A 35 -6.98 -0.10 0.45
N LEU A 36 -6.63 -1.37 0.32
CA LEU A 36 -6.14 -2.20 1.43
C LEU A 36 -4.89 -1.59 2.05
N TRP A 37 -3.94 -1.15 1.24
CA TRP A 37 -2.70 -0.52 1.67
C TRP A 37 -2.97 0.66 2.61
N GLY A 38 -3.83 1.59 2.22
CA GLY A 38 -4.18 2.72 3.06
C GLY A 38 -4.99 2.35 4.31
N LYS A 39 -5.90 1.38 4.22
CA LYS A 39 -6.66 0.87 5.39
C LYS A 39 -5.75 0.25 6.45
N ARG A 40 -4.70 -0.43 6.04
CA ARG A 40 -3.74 -1.01 6.99
C ARG A 40 -2.84 0.07 7.61
N ILE A 41 -2.45 1.10 6.87
CA ILE A 41 -1.75 2.25 7.45
C ILE A 41 -2.62 2.94 8.50
N LEU A 42 -3.92 3.15 8.20
CA LEU A 42 -4.87 3.71 9.18
C LEU A 42 -4.95 2.86 10.45
N GLU A 43 -4.96 1.54 10.32
CA GLU A 43 -5.02 0.62 11.47
C GLU A 43 -3.76 0.66 12.33
N TRP A 44 -2.60 0.85 11.71
CA TRP A 44 -1.31 0.73 12.39
C TRP A 44 -0.71 2.06 12.87
N ALA A 45 -1.17 3.18 12.30
CA ALA A 45 -0.69 4.49 12.71
C ALA A 45 -1.24 4.91 14.09
N PRO A 46 -0.52 5.77 14.83
CA PRO A 46 -0.95 6.24 16.15
C PRO A 46 -2.24 7.07 16.12
N SER A 47 -2.52 7.77 15.01
CA SER A 47 -3.75 8.54 14.82
C SER A 47 -4.13 8.62 13.33
N PRO A 48 -5.40 8.96 12.99
CA PRO A 48 -5.82 9.15 11.61
C PRO A 48 -5.05 10.26 10.88
N GLU A 49 -4.65 11.32 11.58
CA GLU A 49 -3.87 12.43 11.02
C GLU A 49 -2.47 11.96 10.63
N ILE A 50 -1.83 11.20 11.50
CA ILE A 50 -0.52 10.59 11.22
C ILE A 50 -0.64 9.58 10.09
N ALA A 51 -1.72 8.79 10.05
CA ALA A 51 -1.98 7.87 8.94
C ALA A 51 -2.10 8.61 7.60
N ALA A 52 -2.83 9.73 7.57
CA ALA A 52 -2.97 10.56 6.37
C ALA A 52 -1.62 11.11 5.92
N ASP A 53 -0.83 11.65 6.84
CA ASP A 53 0.50 12.18 6.58
C ASP A 53 1.45 11.10 6.01
N TRP A 54 1.49 9.93 6.61
CA TRP A 54 2.29 8.81 6.14
C TRP A 54 1.88 8.31 4.75
N MET A 55 0.56 8.20 4.50
CA MET A 55 0.05 7.85 3.16
C MET A 55 0.47 8.88 2.12
N ILE A 56 0.37 10.18 2.41
CA ILE A 56 0.79 11.25 1.52
C ILE A 56 2.30 11.17 1.25
N GLN A 57 3.12 11.06 2.29
CA GLN A 57 4.57 11.01 2.14
C GLN A 57 5.03 9.83 1.29
N ILE A 58 4.51 8.62 1.54
CA ILE A 58 4.87 7.43 0.76
C ILE A 58 4.36 7.56 -0.68
N ASN A 59 3.11 8.02 -0.87
CA ASN A 59 2.52 8.22 -2.19
C ASN A 59 3.31 9.23 -3.03
N ASP A 60 3.63 10.38 -2.46
CA ASP A 60 4.34 11.45 -3.18
C ASP A 60 5.78 11.09 -3.53
N ARG A 61 6.40 10.23 -2.73
CA ARG A 61 7.76 9.76 -2.96
C ARG A 61 7.84 8.66 -4.01
N TRP A 62 6.91 7.71 -4.00
CA TRP A 62 7.06 6.47 -4.74
C TRP A 62 6.04 6.26 -5.87
N ALA A 63 4.83 6.84 -5.76
CA ALA A 63 3.82 6.64 -6.80
C ALA A 63 4.08 7.51 -8.03
N LEU A 64 3.88 6.95 -9.22
CA LEU A 64 3.97 7.71 -10.48
C LEU A 64 2.92 8.82 -10.54
N ASP A 65 1.75 8.60 -9.96
CA ASP A 65 0.68 9.58 -9.79
C ASP A 65 0.79 10.37 -8.47
N GLY A 66 1.91 10.29 -7.79
CA GLY A 66 2.20 11.08 -6.60
C GLY A 66 2.10 12.58 -6.88
N ARG A 67 1.58 13.35 -5.92
CA ARG A 67 1.31 14.79 -6.04
C ARG A 67 0.19 15.17 -7.03
N ASP A 68 -0.43 14.20 -7.69
CA ASP A 68 -1.62 14.45 -8.48
C ASP A 68 -2.86 14.63 -7.58
N PRO A 69 -3.77 15.60 -7.87
CA PRO A 69 -4.98 15.80 -7.09
C PRO A 69 -5.84 14.54 -6.91
N ASN A 70 -5.89 13.66 -7.92
CA ASN A 70 -6.63 12.40 -7.83
C ASN A 70 -6.01 11.43 -6.82
N SER A 71 -4.69 11.42 -6.68
CA SER A 71 -4.04 10.57 -5.69
C SER A 71 -4.37 11.00 -4.26
N TYR A 72 -4.42 12.29 -3.98
CA TYR A 72 -4.89 12.81 -2.69
C TYR A 72 -6.36 12.50 -2.45
N THR A 73 -7.21 12.64 -3.46
CA THR A 73 -8.62 12.22 -3.38
C THR A 73 -8.73 10.75 -3.00
N GLY A 74 -7.90 9.89 -3.57
CA GLY A 74 -7.84 8.47 -3.24
C GLY A 74 -7.42 8.20 -1.80
N ILE A 75 -6.44 8.93 -1.27
CA ILE A 75 -6.00 8.84 0.13
C ILE A 75 -7.15 9.23 1.08
N PHE A 76 -7.81 10.36 0.84
CA PHE A 76 -8.93 10.80 1.66
C PHE A 76 -10.17 9.90 1.50
N TRP A 77 -10.34 9.26 0.36
CA TRP A 77 -11.37 8.22 0.18
C TRP A 77 -11.11 7.02 1.10
N VAL A 78 -9.86 6.58 1.21
CA VAL A 78 -9.48 5.53 2.18
C VAL A 78 -9.89 5.92 3.60
N LEU A 79 -9.76 7.18 3.96
CA LEU A 79 -10.14 7.73 5.28
C LEU A 79 -11.66 7.99 5.41
N GLY A 80 -12.44 7.69 4.38
CA GLY A 80 -13.90 7.74 4.41
C GLY A 80 -14.54 9.02 3.86
N ARG A 81 -13.78 9.98 3.31
CA ARG A 81 -14.30 11.28 2.92
C ARG A 81 -15.44 11.24 1.88
N HIS A 82 -15.38 10.34 0.92
CA HIS A 82 -16.35 10.22 -0.17
C HIS A 82 -17.14 8.92 -0.12
N ASP A 83 -17.06 8.21 0.99
CA ASP A 83 -17.72 6.94 1.20
C ASP A 83 -18.93 7.09 2.12
N ARG A 84 -19.87 6.14 2.05
CA ARG A 84 -20.96 6.03 3.02
C ARG A 84 -20.45 5.56 4.38
N ALA A 85 -21.23 5.80 5.42
CA ALA A 85 -20.99 5.18 6.70
C ALA A 85 -21.18 3.65 6.63
N TRP A 86 -20.29 2.89 7.24
CA TRP A 86 -20.30 1.44 7.30
C TRP A 86 -20.53 0.99 8.74
N GLY A 87 -21.52 0.20 8.98
CA GLY A 87 -21.76 -0.44 10.27
C GLY A 87 -21.41 -1.94 10.24
N PRO A 88 -21.24 -2.57 11.41
CA PRO A 88 -21.15 -1.98 12.74
C PRO A 88 -19.85 -1.17 12.94
N GLU A 89 -19.85 -0.26 13.93
CA GLU A 89 -18.63 0.46 14.32
C GLU A 89 -17.55 -0.51 14.80
N ARG A 90 -16.31 -0.19 14.42
CA ARG A 90 -15.12 -0.98 14.78
C ARG A 90 -14.10 -0.11 15.50
N PRO A 91 -13.29 -0.67 16.42
CA PRO A 91 -12.14 0.03 16.95
C PRO A 91 -11.26 0.58 15.83
N ILE A 92 -10.71 1.78 16.00
CA ILE A 92 -9.87 2.51 15.04
C ILE A 92 -10.67 3.02 13.82
N PHE A 93 -11.43 2.16 13.16
CA PHE A 93 -12.17 2.47 11.93
C PHE A 93 -13.48 3.23 12.16
N GLY A 94 -14.11 3.12 13.34
CA GLY A 94 -15.44 3.67 13.54
C GLY A 94 -16.41 3.18 12.47
N LYS A 95 -16.99 4.12 11.70
CA LYS A 95 -17.86 3.85 10.55
C LYS A 95 -17.15 3.88 9.20
N VAL A 96 -15.83 4.00 9.18
CA VAL A 96 -15.04 3.88 7.95
C VAL A 96 -15.01 2.43 7.51
N ARG A 97 -15.11 2.20 6.20
CA ARG A 97 -15.08 0.85 5.62
C ARG A 97 -13.82 0.09 6.05
N TYR A 98 -14.03 -1.07 6.66
CA TYR A 98 -12.95 -1.98 7.05
C TYR A 98 -12.52 -2.89 5.90
N MET A 99 -11.21 -3.09 5.76
CA MET A 99 -10.63 -4.08 4.84
C MET A 99 -9.53 -4.87 5.56
N SER A 100 -9.46 -6.18 5.28
CA SER A 100 -8.40 -7.05 5.77
C SER A 100 -7.71 -7.79 4.63
N SER A 101 -6.44 -8.09 4.81
CA SER A 101 -5.64 -8.85 3.84
C SER A 101 -6.21 -10.24 3.61
N LYS A 102 -6.71 -10.90 4.65
CA LYS A 102 -7.37 -12.21 4.55
C LYS A 102 -8.59 -12.19 3.64
N ASN A 103 -9.46 -11.19 3.76
CA ASN A 103 -10.64 -11.07 2.90
C ASN A 103 -10.26 -10.66 1.48
N THR A 104 -9.27 -9.81 1.32
CA THR A 104 -8.73 -9.41 0.02
C THR A 104 -8.13 -10.60 -0.71
N ALA A 105 -7.33 -11.42 -0.02
CA ALA A 105 -6.73 -12.63 -0.59
C ALA A 105 -7.76 -13.67 -1.05
N ARG A 106 -8.94 -13.73 -0.42
CA ARG A 106 -10.04 -14.61 -0.87
C ARG A 106 -10.71 -14.12 -2.15
N LYS A 107 -10.73 -12.81 -2.39
CA LYS A 107 -11.37 -12.20 -3.56
C LYS A 107 -10.47 -12.15 -4.77
N LEU A 108 -9.15 -12.08 -4.55
CA LEU A 108 -8.13 -11.98 -5.57
C LEU A 108 -7.24 -13.22 -5.53
N ASN A 109 -6.82 -13.72 -6.70
CA ASN A 109 -5.78 -14.74 -6.74
C ASN A 109 -4.43 -14.07 -6.47
N VAL A 110 -4.01 -14.06 -5.18
CA VAL A 110 -2.82 -13.34 -4.73
C VAL A 110 -1.53 -14.15 -4.79
N ARG A 111 -1.60 -15.47 -5.08
CA ARG A 111 -0.41 -16.35 -5.05
C ARG A 111 0.70 -15.85 -5.97
N THR A 112 0.42 -15.71 -7.26
CA THR A 112 1.38 -15.20 -8.25
C THR A 112 1.84 -13.77 -7.93
N TYR A 113 0.94 -12.96 -7.37
CA TYR A 113 1.27 -11.61 -6.94
C TYR A 113 2.29 -11.60 -5.80
N LEU A 114 2.12 -12.45 -4.78
CA LEU A 114 3.05 -12.60 -3.66
C LEU A 114 4.41 -13.13 -4.12
N GLU A 115 4.43 -14.11 -5.01
CA GLU A 115 5.66 -14.65 -5.61
C GLU A 115 6.41 -13.56 -6.40
N ARG A 116 5.70 -12.77 -7.20
CA ARG A 116 6.27 -11.69 -8.02
C ARG A 116 6.88 -10.56 -7.17
N TRP A 117 6.25 -10.21 -6.06
CA TRP A 117 6.64 -9.09 -5.20
C TRP A 117 7.26 -9.55 -3.88
N ALA A 118 7.78 -10.78 -3.84
CA ALA A 118 8.55 -11.29 -2.71
C ALA A 118 9.78 -10.42 -2.44
N LYS A 119 10.31 -10.47 -1.21
CA LYS A 119 11.50 -9.71 -0.82
C LYS A 119 12.71 -10.09 -1.68
N GLU A 120 12.87 -11.38 -1.97
CA GLU A 120 13.97 -11.97 -2.73
C GLU A 120 13.52 -12.42 -4.14
N SER A 121 12.77 -11.58 -4.85
CA SER A 121 12.33 -11.94 -6.19
C SER A 121 13.47 -11.83 -7.19
N LEU A 122 13.99 -12.95 -7.66
CA LEU A 122 15.03 -13.07 -8.70
C LEU A 122 14.72 -12.28 -9.99
N LEU A 123 13.46 -11.94 -10.23
CA LEU A 123 13.05 -11.13 -11.38
C LEU A 123 13.57 -9.69 -11.31
N TRP A 124 13.81 -9.15 -10.12
CA TRP A 124 14.29 -7.78 -9.93
C TRP A 124 15.81 -7.69 -9.89
N ASP A 125 16.48 -8.67 -9.31
CA ASP A 125 17.94 -8.75 -9.30
C ASP A 125 18.50 -8.84 -10.73
N ASN A 126 17.78 -9.51 -11.63
CA ASN A 126 18.14 -9.58 -13.06
C ASN A 126 17.90 -8.28 -13.85
N LEU A 127 17.00 -7.39 -13.38
CA LEU A 127 16.74 -6.10 -14.03
C LEU A 127 17.78 -5.04 -13.61
N GLU A 128 18.19 -5.03 -12.36
CA GLU A 128 19.25 -4.15 -11.88
C GLU A 128 20.60 -4.46 -12.55
N VAL A 129 20.93 -5.74 -12.71
CA VAL A 129 22.14 -6.16 -13.42
C VAL A 129 22.12 -5.75 -14.91
N LYS A 130 20.95 -5.75 -15.57
CA LYS A 130 20.83 -5.28 -16.97
C LYS A 130 20.92 -3.76 -17.09
N GLN A 131 20.48 -3.00 -16.12
CA GLN A 131 20.64 -1.54 -16.14
C GLN A 131 22.10 -1.11 -15.92
N CYS A 132 22.87 -1.82 -15.11
CA CYS A 132 24.30 -1.55 -14.94
C CYS A 132 25.15 -1.86 -16.19
N ASN A 133 24.67 -2.70 -17.11
CA ASN A 133 25.41 -3.10 -18.31
C ASN A 133 25.09 -2.26 -19.57
N ILE A 134 24.27 -1.21 -19.46
CA ILE A 134 23.93 -0.33 -20.60
C ILE A 134 24.78 0.95 -20.62
N ASN A 135 25.69 1.14 -19.67
CA ASN A 135 26.63 2.27 -19.67
C ASN A 135 28.04 1.83 -20.13
N VAL A 136 28.16 1.41 -21.36
CA VAL A 136 29.45 1.36 -22.09
C VAL A 136 29.24 1.87 -23.50
#